data_b146bdd3a2de4e18c8b4aeb59fa9694f
#
_entry.id   b146bdd3a2de4e18c8b4aeb59fa9694f
#
_cell.length_a   1.000
_cell.length_b   1.000
_cell.length_c   1.000
_cell.angle_alpha   90.00
_cell.angle_beta   90.00
_cell.angle_gamma   90.00
#
_symmetry.space_group_name_H-M   'P 1'
#
loop_
_entity.id
_entity.type
_entity.pdbx_description
1 polymer ?
#
loop_
_entity_poly.entity_id
_entity_poly.type
_entity_poly.pdbx_seq_one_letter_code
_entity_poly.pdbx_strand_id
1 'polypeptide(L)'
;MWNLPPMKPDGIILYLRKSRTDDPILSVEEVLAKHEQMLDEWVERNLPGLGRVPEENRYREVVSGETLDSRPKVQEVLRRIESPRIKAVLIVEPQRLSRGDLEDIGRLVKLLRYSNTLVLTLQYSYDLRDERDRDAFERELKRGNEFLEYTKRIMYNGRLLSVENGNFIGNTAPYGYRKIQIKEGKKKTFTLEPVPEEAAVVHQIFEMYRDGYSSHGVARALNEQGLRTQKGAEWSAESLHKMRTNEHYLGKIVWNRRKTVKTIEDGELISSHPINRDYLVFPGKHPPIIEQELWDAVQEIRARTPPVEKRKMVNPLAGILFCECGGTMNFRPNYRNGKKQCEDRLLCSHQPKCHNASCLFPEMIDAVVGILTKAIQDFDTKIQDSTSDRVEQHRQLVARLERQYEELEKREIAQWDKYTQEG
;
A
#
# COMPACT_ATOMS: atom_id res chain seq x y z
N MET A 1 -7.67 -12.03 42.77
CA MET A 1 -6.68 -13.07 42.46
C MET A 1 -7.13 -13.74 41.17
N TRP A 2 -6.29 -13.76 40.13
CA TRP A 2 -6.63 -14.35 38.85
C TRP A 2 -6.73 -15.87 39.00
N ASN A 3 -7.87 -16.47 38.63
CA ASN A 3 -8.06 -17.91 38.68
C ASN A 3 -7.49 -18.55 37.41
N LEU A 4 -6.17 -18.53 37.27
CA LEU A 4 -5.48 -19.04 36.10
C LEU A 4 -5.05 -20.50 36.30
N PRO A 5 -5.14 -21.35 35.26
CA PRO A 5 -4.64 -22.70 35.34
C PRO A 5 -3.11 -22.69 35.55
N PRO A 6 -2.53 -23.75 36.10
CA PRO A 6 -1.09 -23.87 36.27
C PRO A 6 -0.42 -23.80 34.88
N MET A 7 0.51 -22.87 34.73
CA MET A 7 1.24 -22.63 33.48
C MET A 7 2.74 -22.77 33.71
N LYS A 8 3.45 -23.05 32.62
CA LYS A 8 4.93 -22.99 32.58
C LYS A 8 5.38 -21.75 31.81
N PRO A 9 6.61 -21.25 32.05
CA PRO A 9 7.10 -20.05 31.32
C PRO A 9 7.10 -20.22 29.80
N ASP A 10 7.40 -21.42 29.29
CA ASP A 10 7.40 -21.79 27.89
C ASP A 10 6.00 -21.96 27.28
N GLY A 11 4.96 -21.99 28.14
CA GLY A 11 3.55 -22.04 27.74
C GLY A 11 2.90 -20.67 27.55
N ILE A 12 3.63 -19.57 27.75
CA ILE A 12 3.11 -18.20 27.59
C ILE A 12 3.83 -17.52 26.45
N ILE A 13 3.08 -16.83 25.59
CA ILE A 13 3.61 -15.96 24.54
C ILE A 13 3.36 -14.50 24.95
N LEU A 14 4.38 -13.66 24.90
CA LEU A 14 4.25 -12.21 24.97
C LEU A 14 4.18 -11.64 23.55
N TYR A 15 3.13 -10.87 23.26
CA TYR A 15 3.02 -10.18 22.00
C TYR A 15 2.94 -8.67 22.19
N LEU A 16 3.85 -7.96 21.55
CA LEU A 16 4.12 -6.54 21.73
C LEU A 16 3.97 -5.81 20.38
N ARG A 17 3.19 -4.73 20.36
CA ARG A 17 3.02 -3.90 19.17
C ARG A 17 2.77 -2.44 19.56
N LYS A 18 3.43 -1.50 18.88
CA LYS A 18 3.12 -0.07 19.02
C LYS A 18 1.76 0.24 18.36
N SER A 19 0.94 1.02 19.06
CA SER A 19 -0.34 1.55 18.55
C SER A 19 -0.22 3.05 18.25
N ARG A 20 -1.21 3.62 17.56
CA ARG A 20 -1.34 5.06 17.36
C ARG A 20 -1.76 5.81 18.64
N THR A 21 -2.30 5.09 19.61
CA THR A 21 -2.67 5.64 20.94
C THR A 21 -1.50 5.72 21.90
N ASP A 22 -0.36 5.07 21.57
CA ASP A 22 0.85 5.17 22.37
C ASP A 22 1.51 6.57 22.19
N ASP A 23 2.38 6.91 23.11
CA ASP A 23 3.07 8.20 23.11
C ASP A 23 3.75 8.47 21.77
N PRO A 24 3.36 9.53 21.04
CA PRO A 24 3.93 9.85 19.74
C PRO A 24 5.37 10.35 19.81
N ILE A 25 5.84 10.75 20.98
CA ILE A 25 7.20 11.28 21.20
C ILE A 25 8.21 10.14 21.28
N LEU A 26 7.80 8.99 21.84
CA LEU A 26 8.65 7.83 22.00
C LEU A 26 8.90 7.10 20.67
N SER A 27 10.09 6.58 20.48
CA SER A 27 10.43 5.69 19.36
C SER A 27 9.61 4.38 19.42
N VAL A 28 9.66 3.57 18.36
CA VAL A 28 9.00 2.27 18.37
C VAL A 28 9.63 1.36 19.40
N GLU A 29 10.96 1.36 19.49
CA GLU A 29 11.75 0.55 20.40
C GLU A 29 11.46 0.90 21.86
N GLU A 30 11.41 2.19 22.19
CA GLU A 30 11.09 2.65 23.56
C GLU A 30 9.68 2.25 23.99
N VAL A 31 8.68 2.34 23.09
CA VAL A 31 7.32 1.91 23.40
C VAL A 31 7.26 0.39 23.62
N LEU A 32 7.93 -0.39 22.76
CA LEU A 32 7.96 -1.84 22.91
C LEU A 32 8.66 -2.27 24.20
N ALA A 33 9.80 -1.63 24.56
CA ALA A 33 10.50 -1.89 25.80
C ALA A 33 9.64 -1.58 27.03
N LYS A 34 8.93 -0.44 27.02
CA LYS A 34 7.98 -0.08 28.08
C LYS A 34 6.86 -1.10 28.23
N HIS A 35 6.25 -1.52 27.13
CA HIS A 35 5.21 -2.56 27.15
C HIS A 35 5.76 -3.89 27.67
N GLU A 36 6.96 -4.27 27.26
CA GLU A 36 7.60 -5.50 27.73
C GLU A 36 7.82 -5.47 29.24
N GLN A 37 8.35 -4.37 29.76
CA GLN A 37 8.50 -4.18 31.20
C GLN A 37 7.16 -4.33 31.93
N MET A 38 6.08 -3.68 31.43
CA MET A 38 4.75 -3.77 32.04
C MET A 38 4.22 -5.20 32.08
N LEU A 39 4.48 -6.00 31.01
CA LEU A 39 4.06 -7.40 30.97
C LEU A 39 4.92 -8.30 31.86
N ASP A 40 6.22 -8.05 31.94
CA ASP A 40 7.11 -8.78 32.88
C ASP A 40 6.69 -8.51 34.33
N GLU A 41 6.47 -7.24 34.73
CA GLU A 41 5.97 -6.89 36.06
C GLU A 41 4.61 -7.51 36.36
N TRP A 42 3.73 -7.60 35.33
CA TRP A 42 2.45 -8.28 35.46
C TRP A 42 2.63 -9.77 35.75
N VAL A 43 3.54 -10.46 35.03
CA VAL A 43 3.85 -11.89 35.24
C VAL A 43 4.39 -12.13 36.65
N GLU A 44 5.36 -11.33 37.10
CA GLU A 44 5.91 -11.46 38.46
C GLU A 44 4.84 -11.31 39.55
N ARG A 45 3.91 -10.37 39.36
CA ARG A 45 2.85 -10.06 40.34
C ARG A 45 1.73 -11.11 40.37
N ASN A 46 1.30 -11.59 39.20
CA ASN A 46 0.09 -12.41 39.07
C ASN A 46 0.37 -13.90 38.91
N LEU A 47 1.61 -14.27 38.53
CA LEU A 47 2.08 -15.65 38.37
C LEU A 47 3.38 -15.88 39.18
N PRO A 48 3.31 -15.70 40.52
CA PRO A 48 4.52 -15.84 41.35
C PRO A 48 5.11 -17.25 41.24
N GLY A 49 6.43 -17.31 41.01
CA GLY A 49 7.14 -18.58 40.82
C GLY A 49 7.18 -19.11 39.39
N LEU A 50 6.50 -18.45 38.44
CA LEU A 50 6.57 -18.83 37.03
C LEU A 50 7.96 -18.58 36.43
N GLY A 51 8.65 -17.51 36.87
CA GLY A 51 9.89 -17.06 36.27
C GLY A 51 9.65 -16.22 35.01
N ARG A 52 10.76 -15.87 34.34
CA ARG A 52 10.70 -15.03 33.13
C ARG A 52 10.26 -15.85 31.91
N VAL A 53 9.35 -15.28 31.08
CA VAL A 53 8.97 -15.88 29.81
C VAL A 53 10.17 -15.91 28.88
N PRO A 54 10.49 -17.07 28.24
CA PRO A 54 11.65 -17.22 27.35
C PRO A 54 11.65 -16.23 26.19
N GLU A 55 12.83 -15.81 25.73
CA GLU A 55 12.97 -14.85 24.62
C GLU A 55 12.33 -15.36 23.31
N GLU A 56 12.37 -16.66 23.07
CA GLU A 56 11.73 -17.29 21.92
C GLU A 56 10.20 -17.17 21.88
N ASN A 57 9.58 -16.81 23.00
CA ASN A 57 8.16 -16.57 23.14
C ASN A 57 7.80 -15.07 23.22
N ARG A 58 8.77 -14.18 22.94
CA ARG A 58 8.59 -12.72 22.95
C ARG A 58 8.53 -12.20 21.53
N TYR A 59 7.36 -11.80 21.09
CA TYR A 59 7.11 -11.33 19.72
C TYR A 59 6.94 -9.81 19.70
N ARG A 60 7.87 -9.11 19.05
CA ARG A 60 7.87 -7.65 18.89
C ARG A 60 7.50 -7.31 17.46
N GLU A 61 6.32 -6.73 17.24
CA GLU A 61 5.80 -6.35 15.94
C GLU A 61 6.10 -4.87 15.66
N VAL A 62 6.93 -4.61 14.66
CA VAL A 62 7.32 -3.26 14.24
C VAL A 62 6.47 -2.77 13.07
N VAL A 63 5.85 -3.67 12.33
CA VAL A 63 5.06 -3.38 11.12
C VAL A 63 3.69 -2.80 11.49
N SER A 64 3.29 -1.74 10.78
CA SER A 64 2.01 -1.05 10.97
C SER A 64 0.85 -1.59 10.11
N GLY A 65 0.94 -2.85 9.61
CA GLY A 65 -0.08 -3.46 8.74
C GLY A 65 -1.49 -3.40 9.34
N GLU A 66 -2.50 -3.15 8.49
CA GLU A 66 -3.90 -3.06 8.93
C GLU A 66 -4.52 -4.45 9.15
N THR A 67 -4.13 -5.46 8.34
CA THR A 67 -4.65 -6.83 8.40
C THR A 67 -3.70 -7.78 9.15
N LEU A 68 -4.22 -8.89 9.65
CA LEU A 68 -3.39 -9.95 10.25
C LEU A 68 -2.37 -10.50 9.24
N ASP A 69 -2.75 -10.64 7.98
CA ASP A 69 -1.89 -11.22 6.94
C ASP A 69 -0.66 -10.35 6.61
N SER A 70 -0.77 -9.04 6.78
CA SER A 70 0.36 -8.09 6.60
C SER A 70 1.34 -8.05 7.79
N ARG A 71 1.14 -8.88 8.83
CA ARG A 71 1.87 -8.83 10.10
C ARG A 71 2.58 -10.15 10.40
N PRO A 72 3.85 -10.32 10.02
CA PRO A 72 4.57 -11.59 10.10
C PRO A 72 4.67 -12.15 11.52
N LYS A 73 4.83 -11.27 12.54
CA LYS A 73 4.97 -11.73 13.93
C LYS A 73 3.65 -12.24 14.51
N VAL A 74 2.53 -11.59 14.23
CA VAL A 74 1.24 -12.13 14.66
C VAL A 74 0.92 -13.43 13.95
N GLN A 75 1.27 -13.60 12.68
CA GLN A 75 1.11 -14.87 11.96
C GLN A 75 1.92 -16.01 12.62
N GLU A 76 3.12 -15.70 13.08
CA GLU A 76 3.96 -16.65 13.81
C GLU A 76 3.32 -17.02 15.17
N VAL A 77 2.80 -16.03 15.91
CA VAL A 77 2.03 -16.27 17.14
C VAL A 77 0.83 -17.17 16.86
N LEU A 78 0.03 -16.88 15.82
CA LEU A 78 -1.16 -17.68 15.46
C LEU A 78 -0.80 -19.14 15.12
N ARG A 79 0.34 -19.38 14.47
CA ARG A 79 0.82 -20.74 14.24
C ARG A 79 1.26 -21.43 15.52
N ARG A 80 1.94 -20.69 16.43
CA ARG A 80 2.43 -21.25 17.67
C ARG A 80 1.34 -21.62 18.68
N ILE A 81 0.24 -20.86 18.72
CA ILE A 81 -0.90 -21.18 19.61
C ILE A 81 -1.63 -22.47 19.24
N GLU A 82 -1.46 -22.99 18.03
CA GLU A 82 -1.98 -24.32 17.66
C GLU A 82 -1.27 -25.44 18.42
N SER A 83 -0.10 -25.18 18.99
CA SER A 83 0.62 -26.15 19.81
C SER A 83 -0.04 -26.29 21.19
N PRO A 84 -0.33 -27.52 21.66
CA PRO A 84 -0.89 -27.76 22.99
C PRO A 84 -0.02 -27.25 24.15
N ARG A 85 1.26 -26.94 23.90
CA ARG A 85 2.18 -26.38 24.90
C ARG A 85 1.83 -24.96 25.28
N ILE A 86 1.33 -24.15 24.31
CA ILE A 86 0.96 -22.77 24.55
C ILE A 86 -0.41 -22.72 25.22
N LYS A 87 -0.47 -22.08 26.38
CA LYS A 87 -1.67 -21.96 27.20
C LYS A 87 -2.23 -20.56 27.25
N ALA A 88 -1.37 -19.55 27.01
CA ALA A 88 -1.80 -18.16 27.06
C ALA A 88 -0.98 -17.27 26.10
N VAL A 89 -1.65 -16.23 25.60
CA VAL A 89 -1.04 -15.08 24.95
C VAL A 89 -1.24 -13.87 25.87
N LEU A 90 -0.14 -13.26 26.32
CA LEU A 90 -0.15 -12.07 27.17
C LEU A 90 0.14 -10.84 26.33
N ILE A 91 -0.75 -9.86 26.44
CA ILE A 91 -0.74 -8.59 25.69
C ILE A 91 -1.10 -7.43 26.60
N VAL A 92 -0.76 -6.22 26.22
CA VAL A 92 -1.15 -5.02 26.98
C VAL A 92 -2.66 -4.82 26.92
N GLU A 93 -3.26 -4.95 25.73
CA GLU A 93 -4.69 -4.80 25.48
C GLU A 93 -5.12 -5.60 24.23
N PRO A 94 -6.41 -6.02 24.10
CA PRO A 94 -6.88 -6.84 22.98
C PRO A 94 -6.59 -6.27 21.59
N GLN A 95 -6.65 -4.94 21.46
CA GLN A 95 -6.42 -4.22 20.20
C GLN A 95 -4.99 -4.37 19.64
N ARG A 96 -4.06 -4.94 20.42
CA ARG A 96 -2.70 -5.27 19.92
C ARG A 96 -2.72 -6.47 18.98
N LEU A 97 -3.63 -7.42 19.21
CA LEU A 97 -3.76 -8.61 18.36
C LEU A 97 -4.44 -8.29 17.02
N SER A 98 -5.56 -7.56 17.03
CA SER A 98 -6.25 -7.17 15.80
C SER A 98 -6.70 -5.70 15.86
N ARG A 99 -6.88 -5.07 14.69
CA ARG A 99 -7.42 -3.71 14.58
C ARG A 99 -8.92 -3.67 14.31
N GLY A 100 -9.58 -4.82 14.35
CA GLY A 100 -11.02 -4.89 14.32
C GLY A 100 -11.67 -5.05 12.95
N ASP A 101 -10.94 -5.51 11.94
CA ASP A 101 -11.57 -6.10 10.76
C ASP A 101 -12.38 -7.32 11.19
N LEU A 102 -13.63 -7.44 10.73
CA LEU A 102 -14.55 -8.51 11.16
C LEU A 102 -14.02 -9.90 10.77
N GLU A 103 -13.38 -10.03 9.65
CA GLU A 103 -12.77 -11.28 9.21
C GLU A 103 -11.59 -11.66 10.11
N ASP A 104 -10.70 -10.70 10.38
CA ASP A 104 -9.56 -10.87 11.27
C ASP A 104 -9.99 -11.23 12.69
N ILE A 105 -11.05 -10.57 13.22
CA ILE A 105 -11.62 -10.87 14.53
C ILE A 105 -12.14 -12.31 14.54
N GLY A 106 -12.94 -12.70 13.55
CA GLY A 106 -13.51 -14.04 13.46
C GLY A 106 -12.44 -15.13 13.41
N ARG A 107 -11.38 -14.92 12.60
CA ARG A 107 -10.24 -15.83 12.50
C ARG A 107 -9.47 -15.94 13.81
N LEU A 108 -9.19 -14.80 14.45
CA LEU A 108 -8.46 -14.74 15.71
C LEU A 108 -9.22 -15.45 16.84
N VAL A 109 -10.51 -15.12 17.01
CA VAL A 109 -11.39 -15.72 18.02
C VAL A 109 -11.51 -17.23 17.81
N LYS A 110 -11.70 -17.68 16.56
CA LYS A 110 -11.77 -19.10 16.22
C LYS A 110 -10.49 -19.84 16.61
N LEU A 111 -9.32 -19.32 16.24
CA LEU A 111 -8.03 -19.94 16.56
C LEU A 111 -7.79 -20.03 18.07
N LEU A 112 -7.93 -18.92 18.80
CA LEU A 112 -7.72 -18.88 20.25
C LEU A 112 -8.70 -19.79 21.01
N ARG A 113 -9.97 -19.84 20.56
CA ARG A 113 -10.98 -20.70 21.15
C ARG A 113 -10.65 -22.18 21.00
N TYR A 114 -10.33 -22.61 19.77
CA TYR A 114 -10.11 -24.04 19.49
C TYR A 114 -8.71 -24.52 19.87
N SER A 115 -7.73 -23.64 20.04
CA SER A 115 -6.44 -23.98 20.63
C SER A 115 -6.47 -24.03 22.16
N ASN A 116 -7.60 -23.70 22.81
CA ASN A 116 -7.73 -23.56 24.27
C ASN A 116 -6.70 -22.58 24.88
N THR A 117 -6.37 -21.51 24.14
CA THR A 117 -5.39 -20.52 24.55
C THR A 117 -6.09 -19.33 25.19
N LEU A 118 -5.73 -19.01 26.43
CA LEU A 118 -6.24 -17.82 27.12
C LEU A 118 -5.62 -16.55 26.56
N VAL A 119 -6.39 -15.47 26.53
CA VAL A 119 -5.84 -14.14 26.27
C VAL A 119 -5.75 -13.39 27.59
N LEU A 120 -4.53 -13.08 27.99
CA LEU A 120 -4.23 -12.33 29.21
C LEU A 120 -3.91 -10.89 28.85
N THR A 121 -4.49 -9.96 29.60
CA THR A 121 -4.18 -8.53 29.51
C THR A 121 -3.79 -8.00 30.89
N LEU A 122 -3.35 -6.76 30.94
CA LEU A 122 -3.04 -6.13 32.23
C LEU A 122 -4.24 -6.03 33.18
N GLN A 123 -5.47 -6.04 32.63
CA GLN A 123 -6.70 -5.81 33.40
C GLN A 123 -7.64 -7.02 33.48
N TYR A 124 -7.61 -7.89 32.49
CA TYR A 124 -8.57 -8.98 32.37
C TYR A 124 -7.96 -10.23 31.71
N SER A 125 -8.51 -11.42 32.05
CA SER A 125 -8.21 -12.67 31.33
C SER A 125 -9.43 -13.15 30.60
N TYR A 126 -9.29 -13.50 29.32
CA TYR A 126 -10.37 -13.99 28.46
C TYR A 126 -10.17 -15.46 28.17
N ASP A 127 -11.15 -16.29 28.57
CA ASP A 127 -11.30 -17.65 28.09
C ASP A 127 -12.36 -17.66 26.98
N LEU A 128 -11.92 -17.70 25.72
CA LEU A 128 -12.85 -17.58 24.59
C LEU A 128 -13.77 -18.80 24.39
N ARG A 129 -13.63 -19.82 25.21
CA ARG A 129 -14.62 -20.93 25.32
C ARG A 129 -15.85 -20.47 26.06
N ASP A 130 -15.68 -19.60 27.06
CA ASP A 130 -16.81 -18.95 27.76
C ASP A 130 -17.43 -17.87 26.84
N GLU A 131 -18.75 -17.87 26.76
CA GLU A 131 -19.51 -16.97 25.88
C GLU A 131 -19.38 -15.51 26.31
N ARG A 132 -19.38 -15.23 27.62
CA ARG A 132 -19.29 -13.86 28.16
C ARG A 132 -17.93 -13.25 27.90
N ASP A 133 -16.86 -14.05 28.08
CA ASP A 133 -15.48 -13.62 27.81
C ASP A 133 -15.27 -13.38 26.34
N ARG A 134 -15.80 -14.26 25.49
CA ARG A 134 -15.74 -14.11 24.04
C ARG A 134 -16.42 -12.84 23.58
N ASP A 135 -17.66 -12.59 24.04
CA ASP A 135 -18.39 -11.38 23.70
C ASP A 135 -17.68 -10.11 24.23
N ALA A 136 -17.10 -10.19 25.43
CA ALA A 136 -16.32 -9.07 25.97
C ALA A 136 -15.07 -8.80 25.13
N PHE A 137 -14.34 -9.83 24.73
CA PHE A 137 -13.15 -9.72 23.89
C PHE A 137 -13.47 -9.17 22.50
N GLU A 138 -14.53 -9.68 21.85
CA GLU A 138 -14.98 -9.18 20.55
C GLU A 138 -15.41 -7.71 20.62
N ARG A 139 -16.13 -7.31 21.68
CA ARG A 139 -16.52 -5.90 21.90
C ARG A 139 -15.31 -4.99 22.03
N GLU A 140 -14.27 -5.42 22.77
CA GLU A 140 -13.03 -4.62 22.89
C GLU A 140 -12.31 -4.47 21.55
N LEU A 141 -12.25 -5.52 20.72
CA LEU A 141 -11.67 -5.44 19.39
C LEU A 141 -12.50 -4.52 18.47
N LYS A 142 -13.84 -4.63 18.47
CA LYS A 142 -14.75 -3.78 17.68
C LYS A 142 -14.65 -2.32 18.10
N ARG A 143 -14.60 -2.04 19.41
CA ARG A 143 -14.42 -0.67 19.95
C ARG A 143 -13.14 -0.01 19.42
N GLY A 144 -12.05 -0.77 19.28
CA GLY A 144 -10.80 -0.27 18.69
C GLY A 144 -10.95 0.18 17.25
N ASN A 145 -11.73 -0.57 16.47
CA ASN A 145 -12.02 -0.20 15.07
C ASN A 145 -12.97 1.00 14.97
N GLU A 146 -14.03 1.01 15.73
CA GLU A 146 -14.99 2.13 15.80
C GLU A 146 -14.30 3.44 16.16
N PHE A 147 -13.40 3.42 17.14
CA PHE A 147 -12.60 4.58 17.51
C PHE A 147 -11.68 5.04 16.37
N LEU A 148 -11.07 4.10 15.64
CA LEU A 148 -10.24 4.42 14.49
C LEU A 148 -11.06 5.09 13.37
N GLU A 149 -12.21 4.52 13.02
CA GLU A 149 -13.08 5.07 11.98
C GLU A 149 -13.67 6.43 12.39
N TYR A 150 -14.06 6.57 13.66
CA TYR A 150 -14.49 7.86 14.20
C TYR A 150 -13.38 8.92 14.09
N THR A 151 -12.15 8.57 14.47
CA THR A 151 -11.00 9.48 14.39
C THR A 151 -10.68 9.85 12.94
N LYS A 152 -10.71 8.89 12.01
CA LYS A 152 -10.54 9.16 10.57
C LYS A 152 -11.58 10.17 10.07
N ARG A 153 -12.85 9.99 10.47
CA ARG A 153 -13.95 10.88 10.10
C ARG A 153 -13.75 12.30 10.65
N ILE A 154 -13.38 12.43 11.92
CA ILE A 154 -13.08 13.74 12.52
C ILE A 154 -11.92 14.43 11.80
N MET A 155 -10.82 13.69 11.54
CA MET A 155 -9.67 14.24 10.82
C MET A 155 -10.02 14.65 9.39
N TYR A 156 -10.85 13.87 8.70
CA TYR A 156 -11.33 14.20 7.36
C TYR A 156 -12.17 15.49 7.39
N ASN A 157 -13.16 15.57 8.28
CA ASN A 157 -14.01 16.74 8.43
C ASN A 157 -13.22 17.99 8.83
N GLY A 158 -12.23 17.84 9.74
CA GLY A 158 -11.34 18.94 10.13
C GLY A 158 -10.49 19.46 8.97
N ARG A 159 -10.01 18.58 8.10
CA ARG A 159 -9.30 18.97 6.88
C ARG A 159 -10.23 19.65 5.88
N LEU A 160 -11.42 19.11 5.66
CA LEU A 160 -12.43 19.69 4.76
C LEU A 160 -12.79 21.10 5.21
N LEU A 161 -13.14 21.29 6.49
CA LEU A 161 -13.41 22.60 7.07
C LEU A 161 -12.22 23.58 6.92
N SER A 162 -11.00 23.10 7.05
CA SER A 162 -9.81 23.92 6.86
C SER A 162 -9.68 24.41 5.42
N VAL A 163 -9.99 23.56 4.44
CA VAL A 163 -9.98 23.89 3.01
C VAL A 163 -11.14 24.83 2.65
N GLU A 164 -12.34 24.61 3.18
CA GLU A 164 -13.49 25.49 3.04
C GLU A 164 -13.20 26.91 3.54
N ASN A 165 -12.40 27.02 4.61
CA ASN A 165 -11.89 28.29 5.12
C ASN A 165 -10.71 28.87 4.30
N GLY A 166 -10.39 28.31 3.12
CA GLY A 166 -9.34 28.78 2.23
C GLY A 166 -7.90 28.50 2.69
N ASN A 167 -7.69 27.62 3.68
CA ASN A 167 -6.37 27.29 4.18
C ASN A 167 -5.67 26.24 3.28
N PHE A 168 -4.37 26.42 3.09
CA PHE A 168 -3.57 25.44 2.36
C PHE A 168 -3.16 24.28 3.27
N ILE A 169 -3.53 23.06 2.93
CA ILE A 169 -3.24 21.85 3.72
C ILE A 169 -2.20 20.93 3.07
N GLY A 170 -1.68 21.29 1.90
CA GLY A 170 -0.64 20.50 1.22
C GLY A 170 0.69 20.51 1.98
N ASN A 171 1.49 19.46 1.80
CA ASN A 171 2.82 19.38 2.39
C ASN A 171 3.81 20.28 1.65
N THR A 172 3.73 20.34 0.32
CA THR A 172 4.64 21.10 -0.54
C THR A 172 3.84 22.18 -1.27
N ALA A 173 4.33 23.42 -1.26
CA ALA A 173 3.75 24.50 -2.04
C ALA A 173 3.97 24.25 -3.54
N PRO A 174 3.02 24.66 -4.42
CA PRO A 174 3.26 24.73 -5.85
C PRO A 174 4.41 25.69 -6.17
N TYR A 175 5.16 25.43 -7.24
CA TYR A 175 6.19 26.36 -7.75
C TYR A 175 5.57 27.75 -7.98
N GLY A 176 6.27 28.80 -7.62
CA GLY A 176 5.74 30.16 -7.60
C GLY A 176 5.19 30.60 -6.25
N TYR A 177 4.99 29.65 -5.32
CA TYR A 177 4.51 29.94 -3.97
C TYR A 177 5.42 29.35 -2.90
N ARG A 178 5.44 30.00 -1.74
CA ARG A 178 5.94 29.42 -0.48
C ARG A 178 4.81 29.22 0.51
N LYS A 179 4.90 28.16 1.30
CA LYS A 179 3.94 27.88 2.38
C LYS A 179 4.30 28.72 3.60
N ILE A 180 3.39 29.53 4.08
CA ILE A 180 3.55 30.33 5.27
C ILE A 180 2.53 29.96 6.35
N GLN A 181 2.91 30.11 7.61
CA GLN A 181 2.01 29.93 8.73
C GLN A 181 1.36 31.26 9.11
N ILE A 182 0.03 31.26 9.19
CA ILE A 182 -0.76 32.40 9.65
C ILE A 182 -1.45 32.05 10.97
N LYS A 183 -1.68 33.06 11.80
CA LYS A 183 -2.44 32.93 13.06
C LYS A 183 -3.83 33.51 12.86
N GLU A 184 -4.86 32.71 13.13
CA GLU A 184 -6.26 33.13 13.14
C GLU A 184 -6.83 32.93 14.55
N GLY A 185 -6.80 33.97 15.34
CA GLY A 185 -7.11 33.89 16.75
C GLY A 185 -6.13 32.95 17.50
N LYS A 186 -6.64 31.88 18.08
CA LYS A 186 -5.84 30.86 18.77
C LYS A 186 -5.33 29.74 17.86
N LYS A 187 -5.80 29.68 16.60
CA LYS A 187 -5.45 28.59 15.66
C LYS A 187 -4.28 28.99 14.78
N LYS A 188 -3.38 28.06 14.54
CA LYS A 188 -2.31 28.17 13.56
C LYS A 188 -2.77 27.45 12.28
N THR A 189 -2.82 28.16 11.16
CA THR A 189 -3.19 27.64 9.85
C THR A 189 -2.10 27.94 8.83
N PHE A 190 -2.21 27.42 7.63
CA PHE A 190 -1.24 27.65 6.57
C PHE A 190 -1.91 28.25 5.35
N THR A 191 -1.19 29.12 4.67
CA THR A 191 -1.57 29.67 3.36
C THR A 191 -0.36 29.67 2.43
N LEU A 192 -0.56 30.13 1.21
CA LEU A 192 0.49 30.29 0.21
C LEU A 192 0.78 31.78 0.02
N GLU A 193 2.05 32.10 -0.17
CA GLU A 193 2.53 33.44 -0.49
C GLU A 193 3.35 33.37 -1.77
N PRO A 194 3.09 34.25 -2.78
CA PRO A 194 3.87 34.27 -3.99
C PRO A 194 5.34 34.58 -3.75
N VAL A 195 6.24 33.88 -4.41
CA VAL A 195 7.65 34.19 -4.51
C VAL A 195 7.85 34.98 -5.81
N PRO A 196 8.19 36.27 -5.76
CA PRO A 196 8.13 37.14 -6.96
C PRO A 196 8.89 36.60 -8.17
N GLU A 197 10.10 36.09 -7.95
CA GLU A 197 10.94 35.54 -9.00
C GLU A 197 10.33 34.28 -9.64
N GLU A 198 9.84 33.35 -8.84
CA GLU A 198 9.17 32.14 -9.33
C GLU A 198 7.80 32.45 -9.92
N ALA A 199 7.06 33.41 -9.36
CA ALA A 199 5.76 33.84 -9.89
C ALA A 199 5.89 34.43 -11.29
N ALA A 200 6.95 35.20 -11.55
CA ALA A 200 7.24 35.70 -12.89
C ALA A 200 7.47 34.56 -13.89
N VAL A 201 8.17 33.50 -13.48
CA VAL A 201 8.38 32.31 -14.34
C VAL A 201 7.04 31.59 -14.58
N VAL A 202 6.18 31.47 -13.57
CA VAL A 202 4.84 30.88 -13.73
C VAL A 202 4.03 31.68 -14.75
N HIS A 203 4.03 33.01 -14.67
CA HIS A 203 3.34 33.88 -15.61
C HIS A 203 3.89 33.67 -17.02
N GLN A 204 5.21 33.68 -17.22
CA GLN A 204 5.87 33.40 -18.49
C GLN A 204 5.45 32.03 -19.08
N ILE A 205 5.37 30.99 -18.26
CA ILE A 205 4.90 29.66 -18.69
C ILE A 205 3.48 29.72 -19.25
N PHE A 206 2.57 30.43 -18.58
CA PHE A 206 1.18 30.57 -19.04
C PHE A 206 1.07 31.42 -20.30
N GLU A 207 1.85 32.48 -20.45
CA GLU A 207 1.93 33.26 -21.69
C GLU A 207 2.40 32.40 -22.86
N MET A 208 3.47 31.62 -22.68
CA MET A 208 3.95 30.69 -23.72
C MET A 208 2.85 29.69 -24.14
N TYR A 209 2.06 29.19 -23.19
CA TYR A 209 0.93 28.32 -23.50
C TYR A 209 -0.18 29.05 -24.29
N ARG A 210 -0.49 30.31 -23.92
CA ARG A 210 -1.42 31.16 -24.67
C ARG A 210 -0.92 31.38 -26.11
N ASP A 211 0.40 31.51 -26.29
CA ASP A 211 1.02 31.72 -27.60
C ASP A 211 1.20 30.40 -28.40
N GLY A 212 0.63 29.27 -27.89
CA GLY A 212 0.55 28.00 -28.60
C GLY A 212 1.75 27.07 -28.42
N TYR A 213 2.69 27.37 -27.53
CA TYR A 213 3.81 26.48 -27.27
C TYR A 213 3.33 25.15 -26.66
N SER A 214 3.93 24.07 -27.11
CA SER A 214 3.73 22.74 -26.49
C SER A 214 4.49 22.65 -25.17
N SER A 215 4.07 21.73 -24.27
CA SER A 215 4.78 21.51 -23.00
C SER A 215 6.28 21.16 -23.19
N HIS A 216 6.64 20.51 -24.29
CA HIS A 216 8.06 20.24 -24.63
C HIS A 216 8.77 21.54 -25.09
N GLY A 217 8.10 22.40 -25.85
CA GLY A 217 8.64 23.70 -26.28
C GLY A 217 8.90 24.62 -25.09
N VAL A 218 7.93 24.72 -24.17
CA VAL A 218 8.06 25.49 -22.92
C VAL A 218 9.22 24.95 -22.07
N ALA A 219 9.29 23.61 -21.84
CA ALA A 219 10.36 23.00 -21.07
C ALA A 219 11.76 23.32 -21.64
N ARG A 220 11.91 23.20 -22.96
CA ARG A 220 13.16 23.52 -23.63
C ARG A 220 13.56 24.97 -23.43
N ALA A 221 12.64 25.92 -23.69
CA ALA A 221 12.92 27.35 -23.57
C ALA A 221 13.32 27.73 -22.13
N LEU A 222 12.65 27.20 -21.10
CA LEU A 222 13.01 27.45 -19.71
C LEU A 222 14.38 26.88 -19.34
N ASN A 223 14.69 25.66 -19.81
CA ASN A 223 15.97 25.01 -19.55
C ASN A 223 17.15 25.74 -20.27
N GLU A 224 16.93 26.24 -21.48
CA GLU A 224 17.90 27.07 -22.23
C GLU A 224 18.16 28.43 -21.53
N GLN A 225 17.15 28.99 -20.88
CA GLN A 225 17.28 30.19 -20.00
C GLN A 225 17.97 29.89 -18.67
N GLY A 226 18.30 28.63 -18.37
CA GLY A 226 18.90 28.23 -17.10
C GLY A 226 17.93 28.15 -15.92
N LEU A 227 16.63 28.36 -16.15
CA LEU A 227 15.62 28.28 -15.11
C LEU A 227 15.42 26.82 -14.65
N ARG A 228 15.25 26.64 -13.35
CA ARG A 228 15.12 25.30 -12.74
C ARG A 228 13.86 25.19 -11.89
N THR A 229 13.42 23.96 -11.67
CA THR A 229 12.32 23.66 -10.76
C THR A 229 12.70 23.96 -9.30
N GLN A 230 11.73 24.00 -8.40
CA GLN A 230 11.95 24.22 -6.95
C GLN A 230 13.00 23.26 -6.34
N LYS A 231 13.20 22.09 -6.93
CA LYS A 231 14.21 21.10 -6.50
C LYS A 231 15.54 21.21 -7.25
N GLY A 232 15.73 22.25 -8.07
CA GLY A 232 16.93 22.44 -8.87
C GLY A 232 17.03 21.55 -10.12
N ALA A 233 16.01 20.76 -10.44
CA ALA A 233 15.97 19.90 -11.61
C ALA A 233 15.55 20.67 -12.88
N GLU A 234 15.85 20.10 -14.04
CA GLU A 234 15.35 20.59 -15.34
C GLU A 234 13.84 20.44 -15.45
N TRP A 235 13.22 21.36 -16.19
CA TRP A 235 11.80 21.30 -16.51
C TRP A 235 11.51 20.15 -17.45
N SER A 236 10.46 19.39 -17.16
CA SER A 236 9.93 18.34 -18.03
C SER A 236 8.54 18.70 -18.54
N ALA A 237 8.17 18.19 -19.71
CA ALA A 237 6.82 18.39 -20.25
C ALA A 237 5.72 17.90 -19.32
N GLU A 238 5.97 16.85 -18.53
CA GLU A 238 5.03 16.32 -17.57
C GLU A 238 4.79 17.27 -16.38
N SER A 239 5.85 17.88 -15.83
CA SER A 239 5.74 18.85 -14.75
C SER A 239 4.92 20.08 -15.18
N LEU A 240 5.17 20.59 -16.37
CA LEU A 240 4.47 21.72 -16.96
C LEU A 240 3.00 21.39 -17.29
N HIS A 241 2.73 20.18 -17.76
CA HIS A 241 1.36 19.71 -17.97
C HIS A 241 0.54 19.71 -16.66
N LYS A 242 1.17 19.34 -15.54
CA LYS A 242 0.54 19.42 -14.21
C LYS A 242 0.34 20.87 -13.76
N MET A 243 1.28 21.77 -14.05
CA MET A 243 1.17 23.19 -13.70
C MET A 243 -0.02 23.87 -14.38
N ARG A 244 -0.17 23.75 -15.71
CA ARG A 244 -1.26 24.41 -16.47
C ARG A 244 -2.68 23.99 -16.06
N THR A 245 -2.82 22.96 -15.21
CA THR A 245 -4.09 22.45 -14.69
C THR A 245 -4.25 22.65 -13.19
N ASN A 246 -3.33 23.38 -12.57
CA ASN A 246 -3.31 23.56 -11.11
C ASN A 246 -4.01 24.86 -10.71
N GLU A 247 -5.25 24.77 -10.27
CA GLU A 247 -6.10 25.88 -9.91
C GLU A 247 -5.61 26.73 -8.71
N HIS A 248 -4.55 26.29 -8.02
CA HIS A 248 -3.91 27.13 -7.01
C HIS A 248 -3.36 28.42 -7.59
N TYR A 249 -2.99 28.45 -8.86
CA TYR A 249 -2.52 29.67 -9.54
C TYR A 249 -3.62 30.73 -9.73
N LEU A 250 -4.89 30.32 -9.62
CA LEU A 250 -6.06 31.22 -9.58
C LEU A 250 -6.46 31.65 -8.17
N GLY A 251 -5.63 31.40 -7.16
CA GLY A 251 -6.00 31.67 -5.77
C GLY A 251 -7.04 30.72 -5.20
N LYS A 252 -7.20 29.52 -5.77
CA LYS A 252 -8.17 28.53 -5.33
C LYS A 252 -7.47 27.38 -4.60
N ILE A 253 -8.18 26.74 -3.66
CA ILE A 253 -7.73 25.52 -2.98
C ILE A 253 -8.50 24.33 -3.53
N VAL A 254 -7.79 23.28 -3.93
CA VAL A 254 -8.37 22.06 -4.49
C VAL A 254 -8.32 20.95 -3.43
N TRP A 255 -9.47 20.34 -3.17
CA TRP A 255 -9.61 19.23 -2.22
C TRP A 255 -9.98 17.93 -2.90
N ASN A 256 -9.35 16.84 -2.48
CA ASN A 256 -9.65 15.47 -2.90
C ASN A 256 -9.52 15.22 -4.43
N ARG A 257 -8.55 15.87 -5.07
CA ARG A 257 -8.28 15.67 -6.50
C ARG A 257 -7.83 14.25 -6.83
N ARG A 258 -7.25 13.55 -5.88
CA ARG A 258 -6.92 12.12 -5.96
C ARG A 258 -7.50 11.40 -4.76
N LYS A 259 -8.28 10.36 -5.02
CA LYS A 259 -8.84 9.50 -3.97
C LYS A 259 -8.03 8.20 -3.88
N THR A 260 -7.85 7.72 -2.66
CA THR A 260 -7.29 6.37 -2.47
C THR A 260 -8.39 5.34 -2.71
N VAL A 261 -8.19 4.47 -3.68
CA VAL A 261 -9.06 3.33 -3.98
C VAL A 261 -8.29 2.06 -3.69
N LYS A 262 -8.88 1.18 -2.91
CA LYS A 262 -8.34 -0.15 -2.63
C LYS A 262 -9.16 -1.16 -3.42
N THR A 263 -8.49 -1.98 -4.23
CA THR A 263 -9.08 -3.07 -5.03
C THR A 263 -8.34 -4.37 -4.71
N ILE A 264 -9.04 -5.49 -4.84
CA ILE A 264 -8.39 -6.80 -4.75
C ILE A 264 -8.14 -7.27 -6.18
N GLU A 265 -6.87 -7.51 -6.52
CA GLU A 265 -6.43 -8.05 -7.79
C GLU A 265 -5.52 -9.26 -7.50
N ASP A 266 -5.83 -10.40 -8.06
CA ASP A 266 -5.11 -11.68 -7.86
C ASP A 266 -4.93 -12.08 -6.37
N GLY A 267 -5.91 -11.71 -5.52
CA GLY A 267 -5.88 -12.00 -4.08
C GLY A 267 -5.06 -11.01 -3.24
N GLU A 268 -4.42 -10.02 -3.87
CA GLU A 268 -3.67 -8.98 -3.18
C GLU A 268 -4.44 -7.65 -3.11
N LEU A 269 -4.30 -6.94 -1.99
CA LEU A 269 -4.92 -5.62 -1.79
C LEU A 269 -4.05 -4.53 -2.42
N ILE A 270 -4.45 -4.07 -3.61
CA ILE A 270 -3.76 -3.00 -4.35
C ILE A 270 -4.37 -1.65 -4.01
N SER A 271 -3.50 -0.69 -3.67
CA SER A 271 -3.90 0.70 -3.43
C SER A 271 -3.54 1.57 -4.63
N SER A 272 -4.53 2.20 -5.23
CA SER A 272 -4.37 3.13 -6.35
C SER A 272 -4.85 4.54 -5.99
N HIS A 273 -4.36 5.54 -6.73
CA HIS A 273 -4.70 6.95 -6.49
C HIS A 273 -5.23 7.62 -7.78
N PRO A 274 -6.37 7.16 -8.32
CA PRO A 274 -6.95 7.75 -9.52
C PRO A 274 -7.38 9.20 -9.30
N ILE A 275 -7.47 9.94 -10.42
CA ILE A 275 -8.03 11.30 -10.39
C ILE A 275 -9.51 11.19 -10.03
N ASN A 276 -9.91 11.92 -9.00
CA ASN A 276 -11.30 12.09 -8.65
C ASN A 276 -11.92 13.18 -9.54
N ARG A 277 -13.00 12.86 -10.24
CA ARG A 277 -13.70 13.85 -11.08
C ARG A 277 -14.57 14.81 -10.25
N ASP A 278 -15.00 14.36 -9.06
CA ASP A 278 -15.85 15.11 -8.12
C ASP A 278 -15.00 15.78 -7.03
N TYR A 279 -13.84 16.33 -7.41
CA TYR A 279 -13.03 17.09 -6.47
C TYR A 279 -13.67 18.45 -6.16
N LEU A 280 -13.41 18.95 -4.97
CA LEU A 280 -13.96 20.23 -4.52
C LEU A 280 -12.94 21.35 -4.69
N VAL A 281 -13.45 22.54 -5.04
CA VAL A 281 -12.64 23.75 -5.22
C VAL A 281 -13.23 24.87 -4.38
N PHE A 282 -12.38 25.51 -3.58
CA PHE A 282 -12.77 26.62 -2.69
C PHE A 282 -11.90 27.84 -2.94
N PRO A 283 -12.39 29.05 -2.65
CA PRO A 283 -11.54 30.25 -2.64
C PRO A 283 -10.40 30.09 -1.62
N GLY A 284 -9.16 30.31 -2.05
CA GLY A 284 -8.00 30.30 -1.17
C GLY A 284 -7.77 31.67 -0.50
N LYS A 285 -7.02 31.67 0.60
CA LYS A 285 -6.55 32.91 1.26
C LYS A 285 -5.31 33.50 0.58
N HIS A 286 -4.75 32.82 -0.39
CA HIS A 286 -3.56 33.27 -1.10
C HIS A 286 -3.96 34.05 -2.36
N PRO A 287 -3.15 35.06 -2.74
CA PRO A 287 -3.39 35.80 -3.97
C PRO A 287 -3.10 34.92 -5.19
N PRO A 288 -3.84 35.11 -6.29
CA PRO A 288 -3.55 34.44 -7.56
C PRO A 288 -2.23 34.96 -8.15
N ILE A 289 -1.49 34.07 -8.86
CA ILE A 289 -0.36 34.45 -9.72
C ILE A 289 -0.84 34.67 -11.14
N ILE A 290 -1.88 33.95 -11.56
CA ILE A 290 -2.42 33.99 -12.92
C ILE A 290 -3.81 34.59 -12.87
N GLU A 291 -4.07 35.55 -13.77
CA GLU A 291 -5.39 36.14 -13.96
C GLU A 291 -6.34 35.16 -14.66
N GLN A 292 -7.64 35.27 -14.36
CA GLN A 292 -8.68 34.39 -14.90
C GLN A 292 -8.65 34.35 -16.43
N GLU A 293 -8.46 35.49 -17.08
CA GLU A 293 -8.45 35.64 -18.54
C GLU A 293 -7.33 34.84 -19.19
N LEU A 294 -6.11 34.93 -18.64
CA LEU A 294 -4.96 34.19 -19.14
C LEU A 294 -5.15 32.68 -18.91
N TRP A 295 -5.66 32.28 -17.74
CA TRP A 295 -6.03 30.91 -17.46
C TRP A 295 -7.01 30.34 -18.46
N ASP A 296 -8.13 31.03 -18.70
CA ASP A 296 -9.19 30.59 -19.60
C ASP A 296 -8.69 30.44 -21.04
N ALA A 297 -7.86 31.36 -21.51
CA ALA A 297 -7.20 31.26 -22.82
C ALA A 297 -6.35 30.00 -22.95
N VAL A 298 -5.58 29.66 -21.91
CA VAL A 298 -4.75 28.44 -21.90
C VAL A 298 -5.62 27.17 -21.85
N GLN A 299 -6.73 27.16 -21.09
CA GLN A 299 -7.65 26.02 -21.05
C GLN A 299 -8.39 25.84 -22.39
N GLU A 300 -8.77 26.90 -23.06
CA GLU A 300 -9.39 26.85 -24.39
C GLU A 300 -8.44 26.21 -25.42
N ILE A 301 -7.20 26.65 -25.47
CA ILE A 301 -6.18 26.05 -26.36
C ILE A 301 -5.99 24.55 -26.03
N ARG A 302 -5.96 24.22 -24.76
CA ARG A 302 -5.88 22.81 -24.32
C ARG A 302 -7.09 21.99 -24.78
N ALA A 303 -8.30 22.54 -24.72
CA ALA A 303 -9.52 21.84 -25.12
C ALA A 303 -9.58 21.60 -26.64
N ARG A 304 -9.01 22.52 -27.42
CA ARG A 304 -8.90 22.39 -28.89
C ARG A 304 -7.86 21.36 -29.32
N THR A 305 -6.89 21.03 -28.44
CA THR A 305 -5.90 19.97 -28.71
C THR A 305 -6.58 18.62 -28.52
N PRO A 306 -6.78 17.82 -29.59
CA PRO A 306 -7.45 16.53 -29.46
C PRO A 306 -6.68 15.66 -28.47
N PRO A 307 -7.37 14.88 -27.62
CA PRO A 307 -6.71 13.89 -26.79
C PRO A 307 -5.92 12.97 -27.72
N VAL A 308 -4.66 12.72 -27.36
CA VAL A 308 -3.86 11.73 -28.08
C VAL A 308 -4.67 10.43 -27.98
N GLU A 309 -5.28 10.00 -29.09
CA GLU A 309 -5.94 8.70 -29.16
C GLU A 309 -4.97 7.68 -28.58
N LYS A 310 -5.47 6.79 -27.71
CA LYS A 310 -4.67 5.64 -27.25
C LYS A 310 -4.27 4.88 -28.51
N ARG A 311 -3.08 5.18 -29.02
CA ARG A 311 -2.56 4.51 -30.20
C ARG A 311 -2.62 3.01 -29.90
N LYS A 312 -3.15 2.23 -30.86
CA LYS A 312 -3.01 0.77 -30.83
C LYS A 312 -1.57 0.47 -30.49
N MET A 313 -1.34 -0.51 -29.62
CA MET A 313 0.00 -0.94 -29.26
C MET A 313 0.79 -1.27 -30.53
N VAL A 314 1.65 -0.37 -30.97
CA VAL A 314 2.45 -0.50 -32.18
C VAL A 314 3.79 -1.17 -31.87
N ASN A 315 4.24 -1.05 -30.63
CA ASN A 315 5.49 -1.64 -30.15
C ASN A 315 5.21 -2.53 -28.93
N PRO A 316 5.13 -3.87 -29.09
CA PRO A 316 4.96 -4.80 -27.98
C PRO A 316 6.18 -4.87 -27.06
N LEU A 317 7.36 -4.36 -27.50
CA LEU A 317 8.61 -4.33 -26.74
C LEU A 317 8.79 -3.03 -25.94
N ALA A 318 7.77 -2.16 -25.89
CA ALA A 318 7.84 -0.89 -25.16
C ALA A 318 7.99 -1.14 -23.65
N GLY A 319 9.01 -0.55 -23.03
CA GLY A 319 9.33 -0.71 -21.62
C GLY A 319 10.04 -2.02 -21.24
N ILE A 320 10.29 -2.89 -22.21
CA ILE A 320 11.00 -4.17 -22.02
C ILE A 320 12.45 -4.07 -22.51
N LEU A 321 12.69 -3.35 -23.61
CA LEU A 321 14.01 -3.20 -24.19
C LEU A 321 14.72 -1.94 -23.68
N PHE A 322 15.97 -2.14 -23.25
CA PHE A 322 16.85 -1.08 -22.77
C PHE A 322 18.15 -1.07 -23.60
N CYS A 323 18.67 0.11 -23.81
CA CYS A 323 19.99 0.30 -24.39
C CYS A 323 21.07 0.00 -23.33
N GLU A 324 22.28 -0.34 -23.76
CA GLU A 324 23.45 -0.50 -22.89
C GLU A 324 23.70 0.70 -21.96
N CYS A 325 23.32 1.91 -22.40
CA CYS A 325 23.41 3.13 -21.58
C CYS A 325 22.30 3.27 -20.52
N GLY A 326 21.40 2.28 -20.36
CA GLY A 326 20.26 2.29 -19.45
C GLY A 326 19.02 3.04 -19.98
N GLY A 327 19.08 3.68 -21.16
CA GLY A 327 17.94 4.34 -21.79
C GLY A 327 16.96 3.35 -22.41
N THR A 328 15.66 3.65 -22.37
CA THR A 328 14.63 2.84 -23.03
C THR A 328 14.77 2.91 -24.56
N MET A 329 14.43 1.83 -25.26
CA MET A 329 14.42 1.79 -26.72
C MET A 329 13.06 2.24 -27.27
N ASN A 330 13.05 3.37 -27.98
CA ASN A 330 11.85 3.98 -28.54
C ASN A 330 11.63 3.53 -29.98
N PHE A 331 10.38 3.13 -30.28
CA PHE A 331 9.95 2.78 -31.63
C PHE A 331 9.83 4.04 -32.50
N ARG A 332 10.43 4.01 -33.68
CA ARG A 332 10.39 5.06 -34.69
C ARG A 332 9.87 4.49 -36.01
N PRO A 333 8.57 4.75 -36.33
CA PRO A 333 8.04 4.40 -37.63
C PRO A 333 8.61 5.33 -38.70
N ASN A 334 8.92 4.77 -39.84
CA ASN A 334 9.59 5.47 -40.92
C ASN A 334 8.65 5.78 -42.10
N TYR A 335 7.76 6.78 -41.85
CA TYR A 335 6.81 7.25 -42.85
C TYR A 335 7.14 8.68 -43.31
N ARG A 336 7.03 8.90 -44.63
CA ARG A 336 7.10 10.24 -45.23
C ARG A 336 5.90 10.39 -46.17
N ASN A 337 5.12 11.46 -45.99
CA ASN A 337 3.89 11.72 -46.74
C ASN A 337 2.92 10.52 -46.79
N GLY A 338 2.74 9.82 -45.66
CA GLY A 338 1.85 8.66 -45.52
C GLY A 338 2.35 7.34 -46.15
N LYS A 339 3.51 7.37 -46.80
CA LYS A 339 4.14 6.17 -47.40
C LYS A 339 5.34 5.71 -46.57
N LYS A 340 5.40 4.40 -46.33
CA LYS A 340 6.54 3.76 -45.62
C LYS A 340 7.80 3.88 -46.51
N GLN A 341 8.84 4.50 -45.96
CA GLN A 341 10.09 4.75 -46.72
C GLN A 341 11.12 3.64 -46.55
N CYS A 342 11.24 3.12 -45.34
CA CYS A 342 12.08 2.00 -44.99
C CYS A 342 11.52 1.31 -43.75
N GLU A 343 12.19 0.27 -43.27
CA GLU A 343 11.76 -0.46 -42.10
C GLU A 343 11.78 0.37 -40.81
N ASP A 344 10.88 0.05 -39.91
CA ASP A 344 10.76 0.71 -38.61
C ASP A 344 11.97 0.38 -37.76
N ARG A 345 12.40 1.33 -36.94
CA ARG A 345 13.63 1.22 -36.14
C ARG A 345 13.36 1.47 -34.67
N LEU A 346 14.23 0.93 -33.82
CA LEU A 346 14.34 1.24 -32.41
C LEU A 346 15.53 2.15 -32.15
N LEU A 347 15.32 3.24 -31.41
CA LEU A 347 16.34 4.21 -31.04
C LEU A 347 16.35 4.39 -29.53
N CYS A 348 17.55 4.60 -28.97
CA CYS A 348 17.71 4.91 -27.55
C CYS A 348 17.04 6.26 -27.20
N SER A 349 16.35 6.31 -26.06
CA SER A 349 15.73 7.55 -25.54
C SER A 349 16.75 8.64 -25.19
N HIS A 350 18.01 8.27 -24.96
CA HIS A 350 19.09 9.21 -24.63
C HIS A 350 19.81 9.79 -25.84
N GLN A 351 19.33 9.55 -27.06
CA GLN A 351 19.90 10.23 -28.20
C GLN A 351 19.64 11.75 -28.17
N PRO A 352 20.57 12.60 -28.60
CA PRO A 352 21.85 12.29 -29.26
C PRO A 352 23.05 11.99 -28.33
N LYS A 353 22.88 11.97 -27.03
CA LYS A 353 23.98 11.74 -26.07
C LYS A 353 24.51 10.29 -26.09
N CYS A 354 23.63 9.36 -26.45
CA CYS A 354 24.00 7.95 -26.61
C CYS A 354 24.42 7.68 -28.04
N HIS A 355 25.62 7.12 -28.22
CA HIS A 355 26.21 6.83 -29.54
C HIS A 355 25.84 5.44 -30.09
N ASN A 356 25.00 4.67 -29.38
CA ASN A 356 24.56 3.37 -29.88
C ASN A 356 23.74 3.50 -31.17
N ALA A 357 24.01 2.64 -32.13
CA ALA A 357 23.31 2.60 -33.41
C ALA A 357 21.84 2.18 -33.19
N SER A 358 20.96 2.68 -34.06
CA SER A 358 19.56 2.18 -34.09
C SER A 358 19.53 0.77 -34.69
N CYS A 359 18.65 -0.09 -34.17
CA CYS A 359 18.41 -1.44 -34.73
C CYS A 359 17.08 -1.49 -35.49
N LEU A 360 16.95 -2.47 -36.39
CA LEU A 360 15.71 -2.73 -37.11
C LEU A 360 14.70 -3.35 -36.15
N PHE A 361 13.46 -2.87 -36.20
CA PHE A 361 12.39 -3.35 -35.33
C PHE A 361 11.98 -4.81 -35.59
N PRO A 362 11.83 -5.27 -36.87
CA PRO A 362 11.52 -6.67 -37.16
C PRO A 362 12.60 -7.63 -36.64
N GLU A 363 13.89 -7.34 -36.87
CA GLU A 363 14.97 -8.21 -36.39
C GLU A 363 14.98 -8.35 -34.86
N MET A 364 14.65 -7.28 -34.14
CA MET A 364 14.57 -7.30 -32.69
C MET A 364 13.37 -8.12 -32.19
N ILE A 365 12.21 -8.03 -32.86
CA ILE A 365 11.05 -8.86 -32.58
C ILE A 365 11.40 -10.33 -32.74
N ASP A 366 12.02 -10.71 -33.88
CA ASP A 366 12.40 -12.08 -34.17
C ASP A 366 13.40 -12.63 -33.14
N ALA A 367 14.37 -11.83 -32.74
CA ALA A 367 15.32 -12.20 -31.70
C ALA A 367 14.65 -12.44 -30.33
N VAL A 368 13.73 -11.55 -29.91
CA VAL A 368 12.99 -11.71 -28.63
C VAL A 368 12.07 -12.91 -28.68
N VAL A 369 11.34 -13.11 -29.78
CA VAL A 369 10.47 -14.30 -29.96
C VAL A 369 11.29 -15.58 -29.93
N GLY A 370 12.45 -15.60 -30.58
CA GLY A 370 13.38 -16.75 -30.53
C GLY A 370 13.84 -17.09 -29.12
N ILE A 371 14.22 -16.08 -28.33
CA ILE A 371 14.61 -16.26 -26.91
C ILE A 371 13.44 -16.80 -26.08
N LEU A 372 12.25 -16.23 -26.24
CA LEU A 372 11.06 -16.67 -25.51
C LEU A 372 10.65 -18.09 -25.87
N THR A 373 10.69 -18.43 -27.17
CA THR A 373 10.37 -19.79 -27.64
C THR A 373 11.33 -20.81 -27.03
N LYS A 374 12.62 -20.50 -26.99
CA LYS A 374 13.63 -21.35 -26.37
C LYS A 374 13.41 -21.48 -24.85
N ALA A 375 13.13 -20.37 -24.18
CA ALA A 375 12.85 -20.38 -22.74
C ALA A 375 11.60 -21.20 -22.40
N ILE A 376 10.53 -21.14 -23.21
CA ILE A 376 9.33 -21.94 -23.06
C ILE A 376 9.65 -23.43 -23.25
N GLN A 377 10.40 -23.81 -24.29
CA GLN A 377 10.82 -25.18 -24.50
C GLN A 377 11.65 -25.73 -23.35
N ASP A 378 12.60 -24.96 -22.86
CA ASP A 378 13.43 -25.33 -21.69
C ASP A 378 12.58 -25.46 -20.41
N PHE A 379 11.53 -24.64 -20.25
CA PHE A 379 10.60 -24.67 -19.13
C PHE A 379 9.67 -25.88 -19.20
N ASP A 380 9.09 -26.18 -20.38
CA ASP A 380 8.24 -27.35 -20.59
C ASP A 380 8.99 -28.65 -20.35
N THR A 381 10.25 -28.73 -20.76
CA THR A 381 11.10 -29.88 -20.48
C THR A 381 11.32 -30.06 -18.97
N LYS A 382 11.61 -28.97 -18.24
CA LYS A 382 11.78 -29.02 -16.78
C LYS A 382 10.48 -29.35 -16.03
N ILE A 383 9.31 -28.91 -16.52
CA ILE A 383 8.02 -29.27 -15.95
C ILE A 383 7.73 -30.76 -16.16
N GLN A 384 7.94 -31.30 -17.36
CA GLN A 384 7.74 -32.72 -17.63
C GLN A 384 8.60 -33.61 -16.71
N ASP A 385 9.86 -33.26 -16.50
CA ASP A 385 10.74 -33.99 -15.61
C ASP A 385 10.37 -33.90 -14.11
N SER A 386 9.83 -32.76 -13.67
CA SER A 386 9.46 -32.57 -12.25
C SER A 386 8.04 -33.01 -11.91
N THR A 387 7.15 -33.10 -12.90
CA THR A 387 5.70 -33.38 -12.68
C THR A 387 5.45 -34.88 -12.58
N SER A 388 6.23 -35.73 -13.27
CA SER A 388 6.02 -37.20 -13.26
C SER A 388 6.18 -37.79 -11.86
N ASP A 389 7.24 -37.43 -11.15
CA ASP A 389 7.51 -37.93 -9.80
C ASP A 389 6.55 -37.40 -8.74
N ARG A 390 6.16 -36.13 -8.83
CA ARG A 390 5.18 -35.53 -7.91
C ARG A 390 3.76 -36.08 -8.13
N VAL A 391 3.33 -36.23 -9.36
CA VAL A 391 2.02 -36.81 -9.68
C VAL A 391 1.93 -38.26 -9.19
N GLU A 392 2.99 -39.02 -9.34
CA GLU A 392 3.05 -40.41 -8.85
C GLU A 392 3.02 -40.47 -7.32
N GLN A 393 3.76 -39.61 -6.62
CA GLN A 393 3.72 -39.50 -5.15
C GLN A 393 2.32 -39.09 -4.66
N HIS A 394 1.65 -38.15 -5.32
CA HIS A 394 0.28 -37.76 -4.98
C HIS A 394 -0.72 -38.88 -5.25
N ARG A 395 -0.60 -39.63 -6.35
CA ARG A 395 -1.45 -40.81 -6.60
C ARG A 395 -1.31 -41.87 -5.54
N GLN A 396 -0.07 -42.14 -5.11
CA GLN A 396 0.19 -43.11 -4.04
C GLN A 396 -0.38 -42.65 -2.70
N LEU A 397 -0.30 -41.33 -2.41
CA LEU A 397 -0.89 -40.74 -1.20
C LEU A 397 -2.40 -40.83 -1.21
N VAL A 398 -3.06 -40.50 -2.32
CA VAL A 398 -4.53 -40.62 -2.49
C VAL A 398 -4.97 -42.06 -2.31
N ALA A 399 -4.34 -43.02 -2.98
CA ALA A 399 -4.69 -44.42 -2.85
C ALA A 399 -4.49 -44.97 -1.42
N ARG A 400 -3.53 -44.41 -0.67
CA ARG A 400 -3.35 -44.76 0.75
C ARG A 400 -4.46 -44.19 1.63
N LEU A 401 -4.86 -42.95 1.40
CA LEU A 401 -5.92 -42.32 2.15
C LEU A 401 -7.30 -42.95 1.87
N GLU A 402 -7.56 -43.34 0.63
CA GLU A 402 -8.78 -44.09 0.25
C GLU A 402 -8.88 -45.42 1.00
N ARG A 403 -7.81 -46.20 1.08
CA ARG A 403 -7.78 -47.44 1.88
C ARG A 403 -8.02 -47.20 3.35
N GLN A 404 -7.44 -46.12 3.92
CA GLN A 404 -7.67 -45.77 5.33
C GLN A 404 -9.12 -45.37 5.57
N TYR A 405 -9.72 -44.65 4.62
CA TYR A 405 -11.13 -44.25 4.68
C TYR A 405 -12.06 -45.48 4.64
N GLU A 406 -11.84 -46.44 3.73
CA GLU A 406 -12.58 -47.69 3.67
C GLU A 406 -12.45 -48.54 4.94
N GLU A 407 -11.26 -48.55 5.58
CA GLU A 407 -11.07 -49.26 6.84
C GLU A 407 -11.81 -48.58 8.01
N LEU A 408 -11.86 -47.26 8.03
CA LEU A 408 -12.61 -46.50 9.04
C LEU A 408 -14.12 -46.71 8.87
N GLU A 409 -14.62 -46.67 7.65
CA GLU A 409 -16.03 -46.91 7.35
C GLU A 409 -16.47 -48.32 7.75
N LYS A 410 -15.63 -49.34 7.48
CA LYS A 410 -15.87 -50.71 7.95
C LYS A 410 -15.87 -50.81 9.49
N ARG A 411 -15.03 -50.06 10.17
CA ARG A 411 -14.99 -50.03 11.65
C ARG A 411 -16.22 -49.31 12.21
N GLU A 412 -16.67 -48.25 11.57
CA GLU A 412 -17.86 -47.52 11.94
C GLU A 412 -19.11 -48.39 11.81
N ILE A 413 -19.28 -49.09 10.68
CA ILE A 413 -20.37 -50.06 10.43
C ILE A 413 -20.33 -51.17 11.49
N ALA A 414 -19.16 -51.73 11.76
CA ALA A 414 -19.02 -52.78 12.79
C ALA A 414 -19.33 -52.33 14.22
N GLN A 415 -19.08 -51.06 14.53
CA GLN A 415 -19.51 -50.44 15.80
C GLN A 415 -21.01 -50.23 15.84
N TRP A 416 -21.66 -49.78 14.78
CA TRP A 416 -23.11 -49.64 14.68
C TRP A 416 -23.80 -50.99 14.81
N ASP A 417 -23.30 -52.05 14.17
CA ASP A 417 -23.84 -53.41 14.27
C ASP A 417 -23.75 -53.97 15.69
N LYS A 418 -22.70 -53.62 16.43
CA LYS A 418 -22.59 -53.97 17.85
C LYS A 418 -23.61 -53.22 18.73
N TYR A 419 -23.83 -51.97 18.49
CA TYR A 419 -24.82 -51.17 19.23
C TYR A 419 -26.26 -51.60 18.93
N THR A 420 -26.54 -52.13 17.73
CA THR A 420 -27.88 -52.63 17.37
C THR A 420 -28.16 -54.06 17.83
N GLN A 421 -27.15 -54.84 18.24
CA GLN A 421 -27.30 -56.19 18.77
C GLN A 421 -27.33 -56.24 20.33
N GLU A 422 -26.91 -55.20 21.00
CA GLU A 422 -26.91 -55.09 22.47
C GLU A 422 -28.09 -54.24 23.04
N GLY A 423 -29.02 -53.76 22.22
CA GLY A 423 -30.26 -53.06 22.54
C GLY A 423 -31.46 -53.92 22.16
#